data_444470cf83c80e807640bc90f615fdc3
#
_entry.id   444470cf83c80e807640bc90f615fdc3
#
_cell.length_a   1.000
_cell.length_b   1.000
_cell.length_c   1.000
_cell.angle_alpha   90.00
_cell.angle_beta   90.00
_cell.angle_gamma   90.00
#
_symmetry.space_group_name_H-M   'P 1'
#
loop_
_entity.id
_entity.type
_entity.pdbx_description
1 polymer ?
#
loop_
_entity_poly.entity_id
_entity_poly.type
_entity_poly.pdbx_seq_one_letter_code
_entity_poly.pdbx_strand_id
1 'polypeptide(L)'
;ALSPSFADDGLLYLYLTAADDNRVVRFRYTGGELLEPLPILTGIPKAGNHNGGRLRFGPDGALYLGTGDAGSPGLAQDRSSLAGKILRIGADGSIPADNPYGNAVYSYGHRNVQGLGWDAEGRLYASEFGQNTFDELNLIRPGGNYGWPQAEGRSSAEGLVSPALVWRTSEASPSG
;
A
#
# COMPACT_ATOMS: atom_id res chain seq x y z
N ALA A 1 11.54 -0.96 3.76
CA ALA A 1 11.30 -1.61 5.07
C ALA A 1 12.46 -2.54 5.40
N LEU A 2 12.81 -2.63 6.68
CA LEU A 2 13.71 -3.67 7.18
C LEU A 2 12.90 -4.92 7.54
N SER A 3 13.51 -6.11 7.40
CA SER A 3 12.97 -7.34 7.96
C SER A 3 12.73 -7.19 9.47
N PRO A 4 11.69 -7.80 10.05
CA PRO A 4 11.54 -7.88 11.50
C PRO A 4 12.74 -8.52 12.21
N SER A 5 13.50 -9.38 11.50
CA SER A 5 14.71 -10.05 11.94
C SER A 5 15.99 -9.47 11.33
N PHE A 6 15.98 -8.19 10.92
CA PHE A 6 17.08 -7.56 10.18
C PHE A 6 18.46 -7.73 10.84
N ALA A 7 18.50 -7.70 12.16
CA ALA A 7 19.76 -7.89 12.89
C ALA A 7 20.39 -9.27 12.63
N ASP A 8 19.57 -10.28 12.34
CA ASP A 8 20.02 -11.66 12.13
C ASP A 8 20.14 -11.99 10.63
N ASP A 9 19.19 -11.54 9.80
CA ASP A 9 19.07 -11.92 8.39
C ASP A 9 19.62 -10.88 7.41
N GLY A 10 19.78 -9.62 7.84
CA GLY A 10 20.25 -8.52 7.01
C GLY A 10 19.30 -8.19 5.83
N LEU A 11 18.04 -8.66 5.85
CA LEU A 11 17.13 -8.46 4.73
C LEU A 11 16.43 -7.10 4.79
N LEU A 12 16.38 -6.41 3.65
CA LEU A 12 15.62 -5.19 3.48
C LEU A 12 14.83 -5.20 2.17
N TYR A 13 13.80 -4.40 2.14
CA TYR A 13 12.81 -4.36 1.07
C TYR A 13 12.67 -2.93 0.56
N LEU A 14 12.84 -2.77 -0.76
CA LEU A 14 12.67 -1.49 -1.44
C LEU A 14 11.50 -1.57 -2.41
N TYR A 15 10.70 -0.52 -2.45
CA TYR A 15 9.75 -0.28 -3.51
C TYR A 15 10.42 0.61 -4.55
N LEU A 16 10.45 0.16 -5.79
CA LEU A 16 11.17 0.81 -6.89
C LEU A 16 10.24 1.04 -8.07
N THR A 17 10.36 2.20 -8.71
CA THR A 17 9.82 2.42 -10.06
C THR A 17 10.88 2.02 -11.07
N ALA A 18 10.65 0.91 -11.75
CA ALA A 18 11.51 0.39 -12.81
C ALA A 18 11.09 0.90 -14.20
N ALA A 19 11.72 0.37 -15.27
CA ALA A 19 11.38 0.77 -16.62
C ALA A 19 9.93 0.47 -17.01
N ASP A 20 9.41 -0.68 -16.57
CA ASP A 20 8.10 -1.19 -17.01
C ASP A 20 7.02 -1.16 -15.92
N ASP A 21 7.39 -1.22 -14.64
CA ASP A 21 6.47 -1.33 -13.51
C ASP A 21 7.02 -0.69 -12.24
N ASN A 22 6.16 -0.59 -11.20
CA ASN A 22 6.60 -0.50 -9.83
C ASN A 22 6.76 -1.93 -9.29
N ARG A 23 7.76 -2.14 -8.42
CA ARG A 23 8.04 -3.47 -7.88
C ARG A 23 8.64 -3.42 -6.48
N VAL A 24 8.53 -4.54 -5.77
CA VAL A 24 9.24 -4.74 -4.50
C VAL A 24 10.42 -5.66 -4.76
N VAL A 25 11.60 -5.20 -4.35
CA VAL A 25 12.85 -5.96 -4.42
C VAL A 25 13.40 -6.14 -3.02
N ARG A 26 13.68 -7.39 -2.66
CA ARG A 26 14.37 -7.75 -1.45
C ARG A 26 15.87 -7.77 -1.71
N PHE A 27 16.64 -7.25 -0.77
CA PHE A 27 18.11 -7.26 -0.78
C PHE A 27 18.62 -7.83 0.53
N ARG A 28 19.87 -8.33 0.50
CA ARG A 28 20.67 -8.58 1.69
C ARG A 28 21.64 -7.42 1.89
N TYR A 29 21.64 -6.82 3.06
CA TYR A 29 22.60 -5.81 3.47
C TYR A 29 23.73 -6.48 4.28
N THR A 30 24.97 -6.35 3.79
CA THR A 30 26.15 -6.82 4.49
C THR A 30 27.39 -6.03 4.06
N GLY A 31 28.28 -5.75 4.98
CA GLY A 31 29.53 -5.04 4.68
C GLY A 31 29.35 -3.63 4.10
N GLY A 32 28.20 -2.97 4.32
CA GLY A 32 27.89 -1.65 3.77
C GLY A 32 27.25 -1.69 2.36
N GLU A 33 26.99 -2.87 1.81
CA GLU A 33 26.48 -3.04 0.45
C GLU A 33 25.12 -3.75 0.43
N LEU A 34 24.35 -3.47 -0.62
CA LEU A 34 23.11 -4.18 -0.95
C LEU A 34 23.39 -5.24 -1.99
N LEU A 35 23.23 -6.49 -1.61
CA LEU A 35 23.52 -7.66 -2.44
C LEU A 35 22.24 -8.48 -2.69
N GLU A 36 22.33 -9.47 -3.57
CA GLU A 36 21.29 -10.47 -3.84
C GLU A 36 19.92 -9.84 -4.17
N PRO A 37 19.82 -8.93 -5.16
CA PRO A 37 18.52 -8.34 -5.52
C PRO A 37 17.55 -9.43 -5.99
N LEU A 38 16.43 -9.58 -5.29
CA LEU A 38 15.38 -10.53 -5.61
C LEU A 38 14.04 -9.79 -5.71
N PRO A 39 13.47 -9.61 -6.93
CA PRO A 39 12.10 -9.13 -7.07
C PRO A 39 11.11 -10.13 -6.44
N ILE A 40 10.33 -9.67 -5.47
CA ILE A 40 9.33 -10.50 -4.76
C ILE A 40 7.90 -10.14 -5.13
N LEU A 41 7.68 -8.95 -5.71
CA LEU A 41 6.41 -8.55 -6.31
C LEU A 41 6.71 -7.62 -7.48
N THR A 42 6.13 -7.91 -8.65
CA THR A 42 6.28 -7.16 -9.90
C THR A 42 4.92 -6.85 -10.52
N GLY A 43 4.90 -6.06 -11.59
CA GLY A 43 3.68 -5.79 -12.35
C GLY A 43 2.74 -4.80 -11.67
N ILE A 44 3.20 -4.03 -10.68
CA ILE A 44 2.41 -2.93 -10.12
C ILE A 44 2.42 -1.78 -11.15
N PRO A 45 1.24 -1.34 -11.63
CA PRO A 45 1.17 -0.24 -12.59
C PRO A 45 1.91 1.01 -12.13
N LYS A 46 2.59 1.68 -13.06
CA LYS A 46 3.34 2.91 -12.82
C LYS A 46 2.89 4.04 -13.73
N ALA A 47 3.12 5.27 -13.29
CA ALA A 47 2.92 6.48 -14.09
C ALA A 47 3.88 7.59 -13.67
N GLY A 48 3.71 8.79 -14.22
CA GLY A 48 4.44 9.98 -13.80
C GLY A 48 4.09 10.46 -12.38
N ASN A 49 2.96 10.00 -11.84
CA ASN A 49 2.47 10.30 -10.50
C ASN A 49 1.71 9.10 -9.91
N HIS A 50 1.28 9.22 -8.66
CA HIS A 50 0.47 8.23 -7.93
C HIS A 50 1.07 6.82 -7.96
N ASN A 51 2.35 6.71 -7.70
CA ASN A 51 3.03 5.41 -7.63
C ASN A 51 2.91 4.77 -6.24
N GLY A 52 2.53 5.50 -5.21
CA GLY A 52 2.56 5.02 -3.84
C GLY A 52 3.99 4.73 -3.35
N GLY A 53 4.18 3.60 -2.66
CA GLY A 53 5.51 3.09 -2.33
C GLY A 53 5.79 2.91 -0.85
N ARG A 54 4.82 3.14 0.04
CA ARG A 54 5.01 2.86 1.45
C ARG A 54 5.04 1.35 1.70
N LEU A 55 6.15 0.88 2.30
CA LEU A 55 6.33 -0.49 2.74
C LEU A 55 6.41 -0.56 4.25
N ARG A 56 5.73 -1.53 4.87
CA ARG A 56 5.86 -1.79 6.29
C ARG A 56 5.49 -3.22 6.65
N PHE A 57 6.26 -3.87 7.53
CA PHE A 57 5.86 -5.14 8.12
C PHE A 57 4.78 -4.92 9.17
N GLY A 58 3.73 -5.72 9.10
CA GLY A 58 2.67 -5.77 10.10
C GLY A 58 3.03 -6.64 11.30
N PRO A 59 2.22 -6.54 12.38
CA PRO A 59 2.41 -7.38 13.57
C PRO A 59 2.22 -8.89 13.29
N ASP A 60 1.59 -9.23 12.17
CA ASP A 60 1.41 -10.60 11.67
C ASP A 60 2.63 -11.13 10.87
N GLY A 61 3.68 -10.31 10.73
CA GLY A 61 4.90 -10.63 9.98
C GLY A 61 4.75 -10.52 8.45
N ALA A 62 3.59 -10.16 7.92
CA ALA A 62 3.40 -9.91 6.50
C ALA A 62 3.92 -8.52 6.11
N LEU A 63 4.33 -8.36 4.85
CA LEU A 63 4.72 -7.08 4.26
C LEU A 63 3.50 -6.41 3.62
N TYR A 64 3.18 -5.22 4.10
CA TYR A 64 2.10 -4.38 3.57
C TYR A 64 2.67 -3.27 2.69
N LEU A 65 1.94 -2.96 1.61
CA LEU A 65 2.33 -1.97 0.62
C LEU A 65 1.15 -1.05 0.31
N GLY A 66 1.39 0.27 0.31
CA GLY A 66 0.46 1.23 -0.27
C GLY A 66 0.82 1.51 -1.72
N THR A 67 -0.11 1.33 -2.66
CA THR A 67 0.07 1.68 -4.06
C THR A 67 -0.84 2.84 -4.48
N GLY A 68 -0.45 3.56 -5.53
CA GLY A 68 -1.31 4.57 -6.15
C GLY A 68 -2.06 4.00 -7.35
N ASP A 69 -3.02 4.77 -7.85
CA ASP A 69 -3.84 4.42 -9.02
C ASP A 69 -3.09 4.57 -10.36
N ALA A 70 -1.82 4.99 -10.31
CA ALA A 70 -0.97 5.25 -11.48
C ALA A 70 -1.62 6.22 -12.48
N GLY A 71 -2.38 7.23 -12.00
CA GLY A 71 -3.09 8.18 -12.83
C GLY A 71 -4.27 7.57 -13.64
N SER A 72 -4.66 6.36 -13.32
CA SER A 72 -5.76 5.62 -13.94
C SER A 72 -6.81 5.22 -12.89
N PRO A 73 -7.71 6.15 -12.50
CA PRO A 73 -8.58 5.98 -11.33
C PRO A 73 -9.42 4.69 -11.33
N GLY A 74 -9.84 4.22 -12.50
CA GLY A 74 -10.62 2.97 -12.63
C GLY A 74 -9.88 1.73 -12.12
N LEU A 75 -8.53 1.73 -12.15
CA LEU A 75 -7.73 0.62 -11.64
C LEU A 75 -7.89 0.43 -10.12
N ALA A 76 -8.24 1.49 -9.39
CA ALA A 76 -8.47 1.39 -7.95
C ALA A 76 -9.61 0.44 -7.60
N GLN A 77 -10.64 0.32 -8.45
CA GLN A 77 -11.78 -0.56 -8.24
C GLN A 77 -11.59 -1.96 -8.84
N ASP A 78 -10.62 -2.13 -9.73
CA ASP A 78 -10.31 -3.43 -10.33
C ASP A 78 -9.45 -4.27 -9.36
N ARG A 79 -10.03 -5.32 -8.76
CA ARG A 79 -9.36 -6.21 -7.81
C ARG A 79 -8.35 -7.17 -8.46
N SER A 80 -8.25 -7.21 -9.77
CA SER A 80 -7.19 -7.91 -10.51
C SER A 80 -5.95 -7.04 -10.72
N SER A 81 -6.09 -5.71 -10.60
CA SER A 81 -5.00 -4.74 -10.68
C SER A 81 -4.35 -4.53 -9.30
N LEU A 82 -3.04 -4.30 -9.30
CA LEU A 82 -2.27 -3.95 -8.10
C LEU A 82 -2.20 -2.42 -7.84
N ALA A 83 -2.82 -1.60 -8.71
CA ALA A 83 -2.86 -0.16 -8.58
C ALA A 83 -4.01 0.31 -7.67
N GLY A 84 -3.80 1.36 -6.86
CA GLY A 84 -4.82 1.92 -5.98
C GLY A 84 -5.27 0.95 -4.87
N LYS A 85 -4.31 0.32 -4.22
CA LYS A 85 -4.50 -0.77 -3.25
C LYS A 85 -3.67 -0.58 -1.99
N ILE A 86 -4.11 -1.26 -0.94
CA ILE A 86 -3.17 -1.78 0.04
C ILE A 86 -2.98 -3.26 -0.29
N LEU A 87 -1.73 -3.66 -0.51
CA LEU A 87 -1.34 -5.04 -0.79
C LEU A 87 -0.75 -5.67 0.48
N ARG A 88 -0.89 -7.00 0.62
CA ARG A 88 -0.30 -7.80 1.70
C ARG A 88 0.31 -9.07 1.12
N ILE A 89 1.60 -9.27 1.38
CA ILE A 89 2.37 -10.42 0.89
C ILE A 89 3.27 -10.98 1.99
N GLY A 90 3.71 -12.19 1.84
CA GLY A 90 4.79 -12.76 2.66
C GLY A 90 6.14 -12.07 2.37
N ALA A 91 7.10 -12.23 3.28
CA ALA A 91 8.46 -11.72 3.12
C ALA A 91 9.20 -12.31 1.91
N ASP A 92 8.73 -13.43 1.38
CA ASP A 92 9.20 -14.10 0.17
C ASP A 92 8.40 -13.77 -1.09
N GLY A 93 7.35 -12.94 -0.97
CA GLY A 93 6.41 -12.59 -2.03
C GLY A 93 5.22 -13.54 -2.15
N SER A 94 5.11 -14.55 -1.30
CA SER A 94 3.96 -15.46 -1.27
C SER A 94 2.66 -14.72 -0.91
N ILE A 95 1.53 -15.25 -1.37
CA ILE A 95 0.22 -14.72 -1.04
C ILE A 95 -0.29 -15.40 0.24
N PRO A 96 -0.53 -14.64 1.33
CA PRO A 96 -1.12 -15.20 2.54
C PRO A 96 -2.50 -15.83 2.25
N ALA A 97 -2.73 -17.04 2.79
CA ALA A 97 -3.96 -17.82 2.51
C ALA A 97 -5.24 -17.12 3.00
N ASP A 98 -5.11 -16.24 3.98
CA ASP A 98 -6.19 -15.44 4.57
C ASP A 98 -6.38 -14.07 3.89
N ASN A 99 -5.70 -13.79 2.77
CA ASN A 99 -5.98 -12.60 1.98
C ASN A 99 -7.39 -12.64 1.39
N PRO A 100 -8.12 -11.51 1.39
CA PRO A 100 -9.56 -11.48 1.09
C PRO A 100 -9.96 -12.00 -0.29
N TYR A 101 -9.03 -11.92 -1.26
CA TYR A 101 -9.32 -12.19 -2.68
C TYR A 101 -8.45 -13.28 -3.29
N GLY A 102 -7.67 -14.01 -2.47
CA GLY A 102 -6.76 -15.04 -2.98
C GLY A 102 -5.60 -14.51 -3.84
N ASN A 103 -5.35 -13.20 -3.78
CA ASN A 103 -4.25 -12.50 -4.42
C ASN A 103 -3.60 -11.51 -3.44
N ALA A 104 -2.69 -10.65 -3.89
CA ALA A 104 -2.00 -9.70 -3.02
C ALA A 104 -2.89 -8.57 -2.47
N VAL A 105 -4.09 -8.35 -3.02
CA VAL A 105 -4.97 -7.23 -2.64
C VAL A 105 -5.55 -7.47 -1.24
N TYR A 106 -5.25 -6.55 -0.31
CA TYR A 106 -5.79 -6.54 1.04
C TYR A 106 -6.98 -5.59 1.18
N SER A 107 -6.89 -4.38 0.59
CA SER A 107 -8.00 -3.44 0.43
C SER A 107 -7.85 -2.69 -0.90
N TYR A 108 -8.93 -2.06 -1.37
CA TYR A 108 -8.97 -1.43 -2.68
C TYR A 108 -9.76 -0.11 -2.67
N GLY A 109 -9.79 0.58 -3.81
CA GLY A 109 -10.46 1.88 -3.90
C GLY A 109 -9.63 3.00 -3.28
N HIS A 110 -8.30 2.92 -3.36
CA HIS A 110 -7.36 3.93 -2.91
C HIS A 110 -6.84 4.75 -4.10
N ARG A 111 -6.56 6.04 -3.85
CA ARG A 111 -5.97 6.92 -4.87
C ARG A 111 -4.45 6.90 -4.84
N ASN A 112 -3.84 7.25 -3.72
CA ASN A 112 -2.39 7.32 -3.60
C ASN A 112 -1.96 7.23 -2.13
N VAL A 113 -1.82 6.02 -1.64
CA VAL A 113 -1.44 5.73 -0.25
C VAL A 113 0.02 6.13 0.00
N GLN A 114 0.25 6.95 1.04
CA GLN A 114 1.57 7.48 1.38
C GLN A 114 2.08 7.00 2.74
N GLY A 115 1.20 6.70 3.67
CA GLY A 115 1.54 6.24 5.01
C GLY A 115 0.86 4.94 5.39
N LEU A 116 1.53 4.11 6.19
CA LEU A 116 0.99 2.91 6.83
C LEU A 116 1.45 2.87 8.28
N GLY A 117 0.56 2.53 9.20
CA GLY A 117 0.91 2.39 10.61
C GLY A 117 -0.11 1.55 11.37
N TRP A 118 0.33 0.95 12.47
CA TRP A 118 -0.52 0.22 13.38
C TRP A 118 -0.59 0.92 14.72
N ASP A 119 -1.77 0.90 15.33
CA ASP A 119 -1.92 1.28 16.72
C ASP A 119 -1.59 0.12 17.68
N ALA A 120 -1.71 0.39 18.98
CA ALA A 120 -1.42 -0.59 20.03
C ALA A 120 -2.37 -1.81 20.02
N GLU A 121 -3.57 -1.65 19.43
CA GLU A 121 -4.56 -2.71 19.27
C GLU A 121 -4.35 -3.52 17.97
N GLY A 122 -3.30 -3.22 17.19
CA GLY A 122 -2.97 -3.89 15.94
C GLY A 122 -3.86 -3.49 14.74
N ARG A 123 -4.59 -2.36 14.84
CA ARG A 123 -5.40 -1.85 13.74
C ARG A 123 -4.53 -1.08 12.75
N LEU A 124 -4.65 -1.41 11.47
CA LEU A 124 -3.90 -0.76 10.40
C LEU A 124 -4.57 0.57 10.01
N TYR A 125 -3.77 1.61 9.94
CA TYR A 125 -4.15 2.91 9.38
C TYR A 125 -3.32 3.22 8.15
N ALA A 126 -3.95 3.91 7.20
CA ALA A 126 -3.29 4.43 6.00
C ALA A 126 -3.61 5.91 5.83
N SER A 127 -2.59 6.72 5.50
CA SER A 127 -2.79 8.07 5.02
C SER A 127 -2.71 8.10 3.50
N GLU A 128 -3.59 8.87 2.84
CA GLU A 128 -3.58 8.99 1.39
C GLU A 128 -3.93 10.39 0.91
N PHE A 129 -3.34 10.77 -0.22
CA PHE A 129 -3.64 12.02 -0.89
C PHE A 129 -4.92 11.91 -1.70
N GLY A 130 -5.82 12.83 -1.45
CA GLY A 130 -6.99 13.08 -2.28
C GLY A 130 -6.65 13.77 -3.60
N GLN A 131 -7.67 14.03 -4.40
CA GLN A 131 -7.48 14.70 -5.68
C GLN A 131 -7.61 16.21 -5.56
N ASN A 132 -8.76 16.68 -5.11
CA ASN A 132 -9.06 18.11 -5.07
C ASN A 132 -9.80 18.53 -3.79
N THR A 133 -10.35 17.59 -3.04
CA THR A 133 -11.27 17.87 -1.96
C THR A 133 -10.71 17.48 -0.61
N PHE A 134 -10.38 16.20 -0.42
CA PHE A 134 -9.98 15.68 0.87
C PHE A 134 -8.78 14.73 0.80
N ASP A 135 -7.79 14.98 1.64
CA ASP A 135 -6.82 13.97 2.07
C ASP A 135 -7.44 13.14 3.21
N GLU A 136 -7.01 11.91 3.38
CA GLU A 136 -7.68 10.94 4.23
C GLU A 136 -6.73 10.21 5.18
N LEU A 137 -7.24 9.90 6.37
CA LEU A 137 -6.73 8.83 7.23
C LEU A 137 -7.77 7.72 7.29
N ASN A 138 -7.41 6.57 6.81
CA ASN A 138 -8.26 5.40 6.69
C ASN A 138 -7.93 4.35 7.74
N LEU A 139 -8.94 3.84 8.47
CA LEU A 139 -8.82 2.60 9.25
C LEU A 139 -9.04 1.42 8.29
N ILE A 140 -7.98 0.67 8.04
CA ILE A 140 -7.96 -0.36 7.00
C ILE A 140 -8.54 -1.67 7.50
N ARG A 141 -9.45 -2.24 6.69
CA ARG A 141 -10.09 -3.54 6.93
C ARG A 141 -9.81 -4.48 5.75
N PRO A 142 -9.60 -5.79 6.02
CA PRO A 142 -9.50 -6.78 4.95
C PRO A 142 -10.71 -6.71 4.02
N GLY A 143 -10.48 -6.65 2.72
CA GLY A 143 -11.54 -6.61 1.71
C GLY A 143 -12.30 -5.28 1.59
N GLY A 144 -11.93 -4.24 2.36
CA GLY A 144 -12.61 -2.95 2.33
C GLY A 144 -12.44 -2.21 1.01
N ASN A 145 -13.53 -1.57 0.54
CA ASN A 145 -13.53 -0.61 -0.57
C ASN A 145 -13.55 0.82 -0.02
N TYR A 146 -12.50 1.60 -0.29
CA TYR A 146 -12.32 2.97 0.20
C TYR A 146 -12.83 4.04 -0.77
N GLY A 147 -13.48 3.61 -1.85
CA GLY A 147 -14.39 4.43 -2.67
C GLY A 147 -13.77 5.12 -3.87
N TRP A 148 -12.46 5.36 -3.93
CA TRP A 148 -11.87 6.02 -5.08
C TRP A 148 -12.06 5.21 -6.38
N PRO A 149 -12.46 5.83 -7.51
CA PRO A 149 -12.76 7.26 -7.72
C PRO A 149 -14.23 7.64 -7.50
N GLN A 150 -15.07 6.74 -7.04
CA GLN A 150 -16.52 6.95 -6.86
C GLN A 150 -16.82 7.91 -5.70
N ALA A 151 -15.94 7.96 -4.71
CA ALA A 151 -16.01 8.86 -3.57
C ALA A 151 -14.62 9.40 -3.22
N GLU A 152 -14.57 10.62 -2.71
CA GLU A 152 -13.42 11.28 -2.09
C GLU A 152 -13.90 11.85 -0.76
N GLY A 153 -13.29 11.44 0.36
CA GLY A 153 -13.78 11.77 1.68
C GLY A 153 -14.92 10.86 2.16
N ARG A 154 -15.71 11.36 3.09
CA ARG A 154 -16.80 10.58 3.72
C ARG A 154 -17.91 10.27 2.74
N SER A 155 -18.36 9.01 2.74
CA SER A 155 -19.45 8.53 1.90
C SER A 155 -20.43 7.70 2.72
N SER A 156 -21.72 7.84 2.44
CA SER A 156 -22.79 6.96 2.97
C SER A 156 -23.20 5.88 1.98
N ALA A 157 -22.51 5.75 0.84
CA ALA A 157 -22.82 4.73 -0.15
C ALA A 157 -22.57 3.34 0.41
N GLU A 158 -23.49 2.42 0.16
CA GLU A 158 -23.40 1.04 0.59
C GLU A 158 -22.14 0.36 0.01
N GLY A 159 -21.47 -0.44 0.83
CA GLY A 159 -20.25 -1.15 0.44
C GLY A 159 -18.96 -0.34 0.48
N LEU A 160 -19.03 0.98 0.74
CA LEU A 160 -17.85 1.80 0.91
C LEU A 160 -17.48 1.97 2.39
N VAL A 161 -16.17 2.00 2.65
CA VAL A 161 -15.62 2.29 3.98
C VAL A 161 -15.24 3.77 4.01
N SER A 162 -15.91 4.54 4.89
CA SER A 162 -15.58 5.95 5.08
C SER A 162 -14.27 6.13 5.84
N PRO A 163 -13.48 7.17 5.52
CA PRO A 163 -12.28 7.52 6.25
C PRO A 163 -12.57 7.86 7.72
N ALA A 164 -11.61 7.55 8.59
CA ALA A 164 -11.65 7.92 10.01
C ALA A 164 -11.54 9.44 10.18
N LEU A 165 -10.63 10.07 9.42
CA LEU A 165 -10.44 11.51 9.37
C LEU A 165 -10.30 11.98 7.93
N VAL A 166 -10.70 13.22 7.67
CA VAL A 166 -10.52 13.93 6.41
C VAL A 166 -10.01 15.34 6.67
N TRP A 167 -9.17 15.84 5.76
CA TRP A 167 -8.71 17.22 5.71
C TRP A 167 -8.91 17.75 4.31
N ARG A 168 -9.09 19.05 4.17
CA ARG A 168 -9.00 19.66 2.84
C ARG A 168 -7.57 19.49 2.31
N THR A 169 -7.42 19.30 1.01
CA THR A 169 -6.11 19.17 0.37
C THR A 169 -5.20 20.39 0.56
N SER A 170 -5.79 21.55 0.94
CA SER A 170 -5.06 22.76 1.32
C SER A 170 -4.60 22.79 2.78
N GLU A 171 -5.07 21.86 3.62
CA GLU A 171 -4.81 21.82 5.07
C GLU A 171 -3.80 20.75 5.45
N ALA A 172 -3.72 19.68 4.67
CA ALA A 172 -2.82 18.55 4.92
C ALA A 172 -2.14 18.10 3.63
N SER A 173 -1.06 17.37 3.79
CA SER A 173 -0.38 16.56 2.77
C SER A 173 0.21 15.37 3.50
N PRO A 174 -0.63 14.40 3.91
CA PRO A 174 -0.25 13.35 4.83
C PRO A 174 0.67 12.32 4.16
N SER A 175 1.97 12.57 4.23
CA SER A 175 3.02 11.63 3.83
C SER A 175 3.55 10.90 5.06
N GLY A 176 3.36 9.61 5.16
CA GLY A 176 3.58 8.79 6.33
C GLY A 176 4.99 8.69 6.90
#